data_40ef53ce461d803f191e38de4d5b7af3
#
_entry.id   40ef53ce461d803f191e38de4d5b7af3
#
_cell.length_a   1.000
_cell.length_b   1.000
_cell.length_c   1.000
_cell.angle_alpha   90.00
_cell.angle_beta   90.00
_cell.angle_gamma   90.00
#
_symmetry.space_group_name_H-M   'P 1'
#
loop_
_entity.id
_entity.type
_entity.pdbx_description
1 polymer ?
#
loop_
_entity_poly.entity_id
_entity_poly.type
_entity_poly.pdbx_seq_one_letter_code
_entity_poly.pdbx_strand_id
1 'polypeptide(L)'
;MDINQLIGEATDYDKKLALEEKKPKSWCKSISAFANCYGGKLVFGVANDDALVGLSDAEGDGQLIAFMRIGNESVPATPSQLRELVLRGSGESYDSLKSRYDFDNMSFTKLKSVYKQRTGNTFEDTDYESFGLIDEKGNLTNAGALLADETPVRHSRLFCTRWNGLTKASGIVDALDDKEYTGSLVTLLQAGTDFVRNNSKKAWRKVDDGRIEMPDYPDRAVLEGVVNALIHRNYMEIGSEVHIDMFDDRIEIYSPGGMVSGISLEGKDLLKIPSKRRNPILADIFSRLKYMERRGSGFKKILADYEGQVEFDESKMPVFDADNDDFTLTLYNLNYGTNYTTCLLYTSDAADEL
;
A
#
# COMPACT_ATOMS: atom_id res chain seq x y z
N MET A 1 13.84 -21.68 6.73
CA MET A 1 15.00 -22.52 6.42
C MET A 1 15.59 -22.99 7.74
N ASP A 2 15.63 -24.29 7.98
CA ASP A 2 16.26 -24.80 9.21
C ASP A 2 17.78 -24.79 9.02
N ILE A 3 18.46 -23.90 9.74
CA ILE A 3 19.93 -23.74 9.68
C ILE A 3 20.66 -25.05 10.05
N ASN A 4 20.04 -25.91 10.87
CA ASN A 4 20.56 -27.20 11.24
C ASN A 4 20.65 -28.22 10.08
N GLN A 5 20.05 -27.88 8.93
CA GLN A 5 20.16 -28.71 7.70
C GLN A 5 21.34 -28.31 6.81
N LEU A 6 22.09 -27.25 7.14
CA LEU A 6 23.26 -26.80 6.41
C LEU A 6 24.52 -27.47 6.94
N ILE A 7 24.58 -28.81 6.87
CA ILE A 7 25.73 -29.63 7.34
C ILE A 7 26.49 -30.15 6.12
N GLY A 8 27.80 -29.90 6.08
CA GLY A 8 28.69 -30.36 5.00
C GLY A 8 28.82 -29.41 3.81
N GLU A 9 29.46 -29.84 2.73
CA GLU A 9 29.53 -29.13 1.46
C GLU A 9 28.38 -29.57 0.54
N ALA A 10 27.72 -28.62 -0.10
CA ALA A 10 26.66 -28.89 -1.07
C ALA A 10 26.83 -28.03 -2.31
N THR A 11 26.20 -28.43 -3.41
CA THR A 11 26.28 -27.71 -4.70
C THR A 11 25.37 -26.51 -4.79
N ASP A 12 24.41 -26.39 -3.87
CA ASP A 12 23.36 -25.35 -3.86
C ASP A 12 23.56 -24.29 -2.77
N TYR A 13 24.59 -24.40 -1.95
CA TYR A 13 24.99 -23.38 -1.00
C TYR A 13 26.50 -23.35 -0.73
N ASP A 14 27.00 -22.17 -0.29
CA ASP A 14 28.36 -21.94 0.15
C ASP A 14 28.36 -21.20 1.49
N LYS A 15 29.28 -21.52 2.40
CA LYS A 15 29.37 -20.98 3.75
C LYS A 15 30.54 -20.03 3.87
N LYS A 16 30.38 -18.95 4.56
CA LYS A 16 31.43 -17.98 4.89
C LYS A 16 31.30 -17.55 6.35
N LEU A 17 32.44 -17.49 7.03
CA LEU A 17 32.49 -17.08 8.44
C LEU A 17 32.07 -15.59 8.59
N ALA A 18 32.53 -14.74 7.68
CA ALA A 18 32.26 -13.30 7.70
C ALA A 18 32.24 -12.72 6.29
N LEU A 19 31.69 -11.52 6.15
CA LEU A 19 31.79 -10.74 4.93
C LEU A 19 33.19 -10.10 4.84
N GLU A 20 34.01 -10.61 3.92
CA GLU A 20 35.36 -10.09 3.67
C GLU A 20 35.31 -8.86 2.73
N GLU A 21 35.06 -7.67 3.26
CA GLU A 21 34.99 -6.42 2.49
C GLU A 21 36.25 -6.14 1.66
N LYS A 22 37.43 -6.38 2.26
CA LYS A 22 38.72 -6.14 1.60
C LYS A 22 39.09 -7.21 0.57
N LYS A 23 38.39 -8.33 0.55
CA LYS A 23 38.62 -9.46 -0.37
C LYS A 23 37.32 -9.98 -0.98
N PRO A 24 36.52 -9.14 -1.67
CA PRO A 24 35.20 -9.54 -2.17
C PRO A 24 35.26 -10.70 -3.18
N LYS A 25 36.41 -10.98 -3.78
CA LYS A 25 36.57 -12.11 -4.72
C LYS A 25 36.22 -13.46 -4.11
N SER A 26 36.34 -13.63 -2.79
CA SER A 26 36.08 -14.91 -2.12
C SER A 26 34.62 -15.32 -2.22
N TRP A 27 33.71 -14.38 -2.02
CA TRP A 27 32.26 -14.62 -2.08
C TRP A 27 31.63 -14.23 -3.42
N CYS A 28 32.20 -13.29 -4.17
CA CYS A 28 31.75 -12.97 -5.54
C CYS A 28 31.89 -14.18 -6.49
N LYS A 29 32.88 -15.03 -6.30
CA LYS A 29 33.00 -16.28 -7.09
C LYS A 29 31.80 -17.19 -6.88
N SER A 30 31.35 -17.38 -5.64
CA SER A 30 30.20 -18.21 -5.30
C SER A 30 28.92 -17.62 -5.89
N ILE A 31 28.71 -16.29 -5.79
CA ILE A 31 27.59 -15.61 -6.43
C ILE A 31 27.60 -15.82 -7.95
N SER A 32 28.76 -15.64 -8.59
CA SER A 32 28.89 -15.85 -10.03
C SER A 32 28.64 -17.29 -10.44
N ALA A 33 29.13 -18.27 -9.65
CA ALA A 33 28.90 -19.69 -9.91
C ALA A 33 27.39 -20.02 -9.79
N PHE A 34 26.72 -19.55 -8.75
CA PHE A 34 25.29 -19.78 -8.57
C PHE A 34 24.45 -19.09 -9.65
N ALA A 35 24.82 -17.87 -10.08
CA ALA A 35 24.13 -17.14 -11.14
C ALA A 35 24.23 -17.85 -12.52
N ASN A 36 25.32 -18.59 -12.76
CA ASN A 36 25.55 -19.36 -13.98
C ASN A 36 25.01 -20.80 -13.93
N CYS A 37 24.41 -21.21 -12.81
CA CYS A 37 23.79 -22.52 -12.61
C CYS A 37 22.29 -22.38 -12.31
N TYR A 38 21.77 -23.27 -11.47
CA TYR A 38 20.36 -23.28 -11.05
C TYR A 38 20.04 -22.34 -9.88
N GLY A 39 20.92 -21.40 -9.60
CA GLY A 39 20.89 -20.57 -8.40
C GLY A 39 21.63 -21.23 -7.25
N GLY A 40 21.61 -20.59 -6.07
CA GLY A 40 22.26 -21.12 -4.85
C GLY A 40 22.12 -20.12 -3.70
N LYS A 41 22.64 -20.52 -2.55
CA LYS A 41 22.58 -19.73 -1.32
C LYS A 41 24.00 -19.48 -0.81
N LEU A 42 24.29 -18.22 -0.46
CA LEU A 42 25.52 -17.85 0.22
C LEU A 42 25.16 -17.50 1.67
N VAL A 43 25.73 -18.25 2.61
CA VAL A 43 25.42 -18.14 4.03
C VAL A 43 26.63 -17.58 4.77
N PHE A 44 26.46 -16.46 5.45
CA PHE A 44 27.49 -15.84 6.29
C PHE A 44 27.26 -16.13 7.78
N GLY A 45 28.33 -16.09 8.57
CA GLY A 45 28.28 -16.37 10.01
C GLY A 45 28.35 -17.85 10.35
N VAL A 46 28.78 -18.71 9.41
CA VAL A 46 28.99 -20.14 9.63
C VAL A 46 30.46 -20.48 9.43
N ALA A 47 31.07 -21.08 10.44
CA ALA A 47 32.47 -21.54 10.38
C ALA A 47 32.64 -22.82 9.52
N ASN A 48 33.87 -23.16 9.14
CA ASN A 48 34.15 -24.31 8.31
C ASN A 48 33.81 -25.65 8.98
N ASP A 49 33.73 -25.67 10.30
CA ASP A 49 33.32 -26.84 11.11
C ASP A 49 31.80 -26.86 11.37
N ASP A 50 31.02 -26.09 10.60
CA ASP A 50 29.57 -25.94 10.69
C ASP A 50 29.09 -25.26 11.98
N ALA A 51 30.00 -24.70 12.80
CA ALA A 51 29.58 -23.92 13.97
C ALA A 51 28.92 -22.62 13.55
N LEU A 52 27.77 -22.32 14.17
CA LEU A 52 27.05 -21.07 13.98
C LEU A 52 27.67 -19.97 14.85
N VAL A 53 28.43 -19.08 14.22
CA VAL A 53 29.12 -17.97 14.90
C VAL A 53 28.29 -16.70 14.85
N GLY A 54 27.51 -16.51 13.80
CA GLY A 54 26.77 -15.28 13.53
C GLY A 54 27.67 -14.18 12.93
N LEU A 55 27.07 -13.03 12.64
CA LEU A 55 27.75 -11.82 12.20
C LEU A 55 27.67 -10.77 13.28
N SER A 56 28.75 -9.99 13.44
CA SER A 56 28.82 -8.92 14.46
C SER A 56 27.89 -7.73 14.11
N ASP A 57 27.71 -7.48 12.83
CA ASP A 57 26.82 -6.43 12.29
C ASP A 57 26.10 -6.97 11.04
N ALA A 58 25.12 -7.84 11.25
CA ALA A 58 24.41 -8.49 10.15
C ALA A 58 23.62 -7.49 9.27
N GLU A 59 23.16 -6.37 9.82
CA GLU A 59 22.45 -5.33 9.08
C GLU A 59 23.41 -4.52 8.20
N GLY A 60 24.55 -4.08 8.74
CA GLY A 60 25.58 -3.39 7.98
C GLY A 60 26.20 -4.26 6.90
N ASP A 61 26.55 -5.51 7.23
CA ASP A 61 27.06 -6.49 6.26
C ASP A 61 26.04 -6.74 5.13
N GLY A 62 24.74 -6.81 5.45
CA GLY A 62 23.67 -6.98 4.49
C GLY A 62 23.55 -5.79 3.53
N GLN A 63 23.70 -4.56 4.02
CA GLN A 63 23.68 -3.37 3.19
C GLN A 63 24.85 -3.31 2.20
N LEU A 64 26.02 -3.83 2.57
CA LEU A 64 27.20 -3.86 1.68
C LEU A 64 27.05 -4.81 0.49
N ILE A 65 26.18 -5.80 0.56
CA ILE A 65 25.99 -6.82 -0.49
C ILE A 65 24.63 -6.79 -1.16
N ALA A 66 23.65 -6.07 -0.59
CA ALA A 66 22.32 -5.99 -1.13
C ALA A 66 22.15 -4.72 -2.01
N PHE A 67 21.92 -4.96 -3.30
CA PHE A 67 21.63 -3.92 -4.26
C PHE A 67 20.24 -4.13 -4.86
N MET A 68 19.52 -3.04 -5.04
CA MET A 68 18.24 -2.99 -5.74
C MET A 68 18.43 -2.44 -7.15
N ARG A 69 17.70 -2.98 -8.12
CA ARG A 69 17.62 -2.41 -9.46
C ARG A 69 16.47 -1.42 -9.50
N ILE A 70 16.80 -0.13 -9.66
CA ILE A 70 15.84 0.96 -9.73
C ILE A 70 16.01 1.63 -11.08
N GLY A 71 15.00 1.49 -11.94
CA GLY A 71 15.13 1.91 -13.33
C GLY A 71 16.33 1.26 -14.00
N ASN A 72 17.29 2.08 -14.42
CA ASN A 72 18.52 1.65 -15.09
C ASN A 72 19.75 1.57 -14.17
N GLU A 73 19.60 1.83 -12.88
CA GLU A 73 20.72 1.86 -11.93
C GLU A 73 20.62 0.73 -10.90
N SER A 74 21.78 0.32 -10.38
CA SER A 74 21.87 -0.56 -9.23
C SER A 74 22.32 0.27 -8.04
N VAL A 75 21.44 0.42 -7.05
CA VAL A 75 21.68 1.22 -5.84
C VAL A 75 21.73 0.31 -4.62
N PRO A 76 22.48 0.65 -3.56
CA PRO A 76 22.45 -0.07 -2.30
C PRO A 76 21.02 -0.13 -1.74
N ALA A 77 20.62 -1.30 -1.23
CA ALA A 77 19.34 -1.44 -0.56
C ALA A 77 19.31 -0.63 0.74
N THR A 78 18.22 0.07 1.00
CA THR A 78 17.99 0.68 2.32
C THR A 78 17.76 -0.39 3.38
N PRO A 79 17.91 -0.08 4.69
CA PRO A 79 17.62 -1.04 5.77
C PRO A 79 16.21 -1.63 5.69
N SER A 80 15.21 -0.83 5.31
CA SER A 80 13.83 -1.28 5.12
C SER A 80 13.71 -2.25 3.95
N GLN A 81 14.32 -1.92 2.81
CA GLN A 81 14.34 -2.77 1.62
C GLN A 81 15.09 -4.09 1.87
N LEU A 82 16.21 -4.04 2.61
CA LEU A 82 16.94 -5.24 3.00
C LEU A 82 16.07 -6.21 3.83
N ARG A 83 15.36 -5.68 4.85
CA ARG A 83 14.43 -6.50 5.66
C ARG A 83 13.33 -7.12 4.81
N GLU A 84 12.77 -6.35 3.87
CA GLU A 84 11.77 -6.87 2.93
C GLU A 84 12.32 -7.97 2.02
N LEU A 85 13.57 -7.85 1.55
CA LEU A 85 14.26 -8.88 0.77
C LEU A 85 14.48 -10.17 1.58
N VAL A 86 14.88 -10.04 2.84
CA VAL A 86 15.08 -11.19 3.75
C VAL A 86 13.75 -11.93 3.97
N LEU A 87 12.67 -11.21 4.28
CA LEU A 87 11.33 -11.81 4.45
C LEU A 87 10.87 -12.53 3.18
N ARG A 88 11.03 -11.92 2.03
CA ARG A 88 10.70 -12.59 0.76
C ARG A 88 11.55 -13.83 0.49
N GLY A 89 12.83 -13.78 0.86
CA GLY A 89 13.74 -14.91 0.75
C GLY A 89 13.32 -16.11 1.61
N SER A 90 12.73 -15.86 2.78
CA SER A 90 12.15 -16.88 3.65
C SER A 90 10.72 -17.31 3.25
N GLY A 91 10.11 -16.64 2.25
CA GLY A 91 8.73 -16.90 1.86
C GLY A 91 7.70 -16.26 2.78
N GLU A 92 8.11 -15.30 3.59
CA GLU A 92 7.29 -14.59 4.56
C GLU A 92 7.01 -13.15 4.09
N SER A 93 6.01 -12.52 4.73
CA SER A 93 5.67 -11.11 4.58
C SER A 93 5.44 -10.50 5.96
N TYR A 94 5.51 -9.17 6.07
CA TYR A 94 5.28 -8.52 7.37
C TYR A 94 3.97 -8.97 8.02
N ASP A 95 2.91 -9.05 7.25
CA ASP A 95 1.57 -9.37 7.75
C ASP A 95 1.41 -10.85 8.15
N SER A 96 2.28 -11.76 7.63
CA SER A 96 2.29 -13.18 8.03
C SER A 96 3.09 -13.46 9.31
N LEU A 97 3.97 -12.55 9.71
CA LEU A 97 4.80 -12.76 10.90
C LEU A 97 3.94 -12.81 12.17
N LYS A 98 4.38 -13.64 13.13
CA LYS A 98 3.82 -13.66 14.47
C LYS A 98 3.91 -12.27 15.09
N SER A 99 2.78 -11.77 15.59
CA SER A 99 2.71 -10.53 16.37
C SER A 99 3.31 -10.75 17.78
N ARG A 100 3.78 -9.64 18.37
CA ARG A 100 4.17 -9.62 19.78
C ARG A 100 2.99 -9.57 20.77
N TYR A 101 1.77 -9.49 20.25
CA TYR A 101 0.55 -9.38 21.04
C TYR A 101 -0.21 -10.71 21.03
N ASP A 102 -0.96 -10.98 22.09
CA ASP A 102 -1.72 -12.21 22.25
C ASP A 102 -3.11 -12.07 21.60
N PHE A 103 -3.56 -13.14 20.94
CA PHE A 103 -4.86 -13.18 20.28
C PHE A 103 -6.03 -13.01 21.26
N ASP A 104 -5.93 -13.60 22.47
CA ASP A 104 -7.01 -13.57 23.47
C ASP A 104 -7.31 -12.14 23.99
N ASN A 105 -6.37 -11.21 23.80
CA ASN A 105 -6.53 -9.82 24.18
C ASN A 105 -7.12 -8.95 23.04
N MET A 106 -7.47 -9.53 21.89
CA MET A 106 -7.94 -8.81 20.71
C MET A 106 -9.45 -9.04 20.49
N SER A 107 -10.11 -8.00 19.99
CA SER A 107 -11.49 -8.01 19.55
C SER A 107 -11.56 -7.76 18.04
N PHE A 108 -12.50 -8.41 17.35
CA PHE A 108 -12.68 -8.34 15.90
C PHE A 108 -14.14 -8.06 15.52
N THR A 109 -14.87 -7.33 16.35
CA THR A 109 -16.30 -7.06 16.18
C THR A 109 -16.57 -6.31 14.89
N LYS A 110 -15.71 -5.33 14.56
CA LYS A 110 -15.83 -4.55 13.32
C LYS A 110 -15.63 -5.43 12.09
N LEU A 111 -14.57 -6.25 12.08
CA LEU A 111 -14.30 -7.20 10.99
C LEU A 111 -15.46 -8.14 10.78
N LYS A 112 -15.96 -8.79 11.85
CA LYS A 112 -17.09 -9.72 11.80
C LYS A 112 -18.36 -9.07 11.27
N SER A 113 -18.66 -7.85 11.73
CA SER A 113 -19.81 -7.06 11.27
C SER A 113 -19.75 -6.75 9.79
N VAL A 114 -18.61 -6.25 9.32
CA VAL A 114 -18.40 -5.89 7.90
C VAL A 114 -18.40 -7.15 7.02
N TYR A 115 -17.79 -8.24 7.48
CA TYR A 115 -17.83 -9.52 6.76
C TYR A 115 -19.28 -9.99 6.53
N LYS A 116 -20.09 -10.00 7.58
CA LYS A 116 -21.51 -10.35 7.48
C LYS A 116 -22.28 -9.41 6.56
N GLN A 117 -22.09 -8.10 6.71
CA GLN A 117 -22.77 -7.09 5.90
C GLN A 117 -22.46 -7.24 4.40
N ARG A 118 -21.21 -7.49 4.05
CA ARG A 118 -20.77 -7.49 2.66
C ARG A 118 -20.87 -8.85 1.96
N THR A 119 -20.76 -9.94 2.71
CA THR A 119 -20.79 -11.31 2.15
C THR A 119 -22.11 -12.03 2.38
N GLY A 120 -22.88 -11.64 3.40
CA GLY A 120 -24.05 -12.36 3.90
C GLY A 120 -23.71 -13.52 4.84
N ASN A 121 -22.44 -13.90 4.96
CA ASN A 121 -21.97 -15.03 5.77
C ASN A 121 -21.64 -14.59 7.20
N THR A 122 -21.73 -15.52 8.16
CA THR A 122 -21.21 -15.34 9.51
C THR A 122 -19.72 -15.66 9.53
N PHE A 123 -18.96 -14.90 10.31
CA PHE A 123 -17.53 -15.13 10.56
C PHE A 123 -17.41 -16.13 11.71
N GLU A 124 -16.88 -17.30 11.45
CA GLU A 124 -16.75 -18.41 12.41
C GLU A 124 -15.33 -18.44 13.03
N ASP A 125 -15.15 -19.20 14.11
CA ASP A 125 -13.84 -19.27 14.78
C ASP A 125 -12.75 -19.90 13.89
N THR A 126 -13.11 -20.80 12.98
CA THR A 126 -12.19 -21.35 11.97
C THR A 126 -11.72 -20.33 10.93
N ASP A 127 -12.44 -19.21 10.80
CA ASP A 127 -12.07 -18.16 9.86
C ASP A 127 -10.85 -17.37 10.33
N TYR A 128 -10.56 -17.33 11.62
CA TYR A 128 -9.35 -16.65 12.12
C TYR A 128 -8.07 -17.23 11.51
N GLU A 129 -7.94 -18.55 11.47
CA GLU A 129 -6.80 -19.23 10.85
C GLU A 129 -6.88 -19.16 9.33
N SER A 130 -8.04 -19.45 8.73
CA SER A 130 -8.21 -19.46 7.27
C SER A 130 -8.02 -18.09 6.62
N PHE A 131 -8.18 -17.01 7.38
CA PHE A 131 -7.91 -15.63 6.94
C PHE A 131 -6.49 -15.18 7.32
N GLY A 132 -5.72 -16.01 8.03
CA GLY A 132 -4.36 -15.70 8.46
C GLY A 132 -4.29 -14.64 9.58
N LEU A 133 -5.35 -14.47 10.37
CA LEU A 133 -5.33 -13.60 11.55
C LEU A 133 -4.57 -14.23 12.71
N ILE A 134 -4.56 -15.56 12.75
CA ILE A 134 -3.70 -16.39 13.60
C ILE A 134 -2.92 -17.37 12.74
N ASP A 135 -1.78 -17.82 13.25
CA ASP A 135 -0.98 -18.89 12.64
C ASP A 135 -1.52 -20.28 13.06
N GLU A 136 -0.97 -21.36 12.48
CA GLU A 136 -1.32 -22.76 12.78
C GLU A 136 -1.14 -23.15 14.25
N LYS A 137 -0.43 -22.34 15.04
CA LYS A 137 -0.20 -22.53 16.48
C LYS A 137 -1.15 -21.69 17.34
N GLY A 138 -2.09 -20.95 16.70
CA GLY A 138 -3.01 -20.03 17.36
C GLY A 138 -2.40 -18.69 17.78
N ASN A 139 -1.16 -18.35 17.35
CA ASN A 139 -0.59 -17.06 17.66
C ASN A 139 -1.15 -15.98 16.74
N LEU A 140 -1.39 -14.80 17.30
CA LEU A 140 -1.80 -13.63 16.52
C LEU A 140 -0.73 -13.28 15.48
N THR A 141 -1.13 -13.07 14.22
CA THR A 141 -0.27 -12.52 13.18
C THR A 141 -0.27 -10.99 13.20
N ASN A 142 0.67 -10.36 12.47
CA ASN A 142 0.61 -8.91 12.31
C ASN A 142 -0.63 -8.47 11.51
N ALA A 143 -1.13 -9.30 10.56
CA ALA A 143 -2.42 -9.05 9.91
C ALA A 143 -3.57 -9.01 10.92
N GLY A 144 -3.60 -9.98 11.85
CA GLY A 144 -4.57 -10.01 12.93
C GLY A 144 -4.48 -8.77 13.82
N ALA A 145 -3.28 -8.37 14.21
CA ALA A 145 -3.06 -7.17 15.02
C ALA A 145 -3.53 -5.88 14.33
N LEU A 146 -3.36 -5.77 13.01
CA LEU A 146 -3.81 -4.62 12.20
C LEU A 146 -5.34 -4.59 12.00
N LEU A 147 -6.01 -5.73 12.12
CA LEU A 147 -7.46 -5.86 11.94
C LEU A 147 -8.25 -5.93 13.24
N ALA A 148 -7.56 -5.99 14.39
CA ALA A 148 -8.18 -5.88 15.69
C ALA A 148 -8.89 -4.52 15.85
N ASP A 149 -10.03 -4.50 16.54
CA ASP A 149 -10.89 -3.31 16.70
C ASP A 149 -10.10 -2.11 17.24
N GLU A 150 -9.25 -2.38 18.24
CA GLU A 150 -8.25 -1.43 18.75
C GLU A 150 -6.86 -1.95 18.43
N THR A 151 -6.37 -1.63 17.22
CA THR A 151 -5.07 -2.11 16.80
C THR A 151 -3.96 -1.70 17.77
N PRO A 152 -3.12 -2.67 18.24
CA PRO A 152 -1.97 -2.35 19.07
C PRO A 152 -0.79 -1.78 18.26
N VAL A 153 -0.89 -1.77 16.91
CA VAL A 153 0.14 -1.27 16.00
C VAL A 153 0.06 0.25 15.93
N ARG A 154 0.82 0.95 16.77
CA ARG A 154 0.72 2.40 16.99
C ARG A 154 0.89 3.26 15.75
N HIS A 155 1.68 2.83 14.78
CA HIS A 155 1.92 3.55 13.52
C HIS A 155 0.91 3.18 12.42
N SER A 156 -0.09 2.33 12.72
CA SER A 156 -1.24 2.09 11.85
C SER A 156 -2.29 3.16 12.09
N ARG A 157 -2.08 4.33 11.48
CA ARG A 157 -2.92 5.51 11.61
C ARG A 157 -3.23 6.08 10.23
N LEU A 158 -4.27 6.90 10.17
CA LEU A 158 -4.66 7.66 9.01
C LEU A 158 -4.85 9.12 9.40
N PHE A 159 -4.07 10.01 8.79
CA PHE A 159 -4.22 11.45 8.91
C PHE A 159 -4.99 11.98 7.71
N CYS A 160 -6.00 12.80 7.96
CA CYS A 160 -6.83 13.38 6.91
C CYS A 160 -6.94 14.88 7.16
N THR A 161 -6.47 15.68 6.22
CA THR A 161 -6.50 17.14 6.33
C THR A 161 -7.16 17.76 5.09
N ARG A 162 -8.14 18.64 5.30
CA ARG A 162 -8.72 19.49 4.26
C ARG A 162 -8.06 20.85 4.34
N TRP A 163 -7.12 21.10 3.44
CA TRP A 163 -6.38 22.35 3.36
C TRP A 163 -7.24 23.47 2.78
N ASN A 164 -6.94 24.71 3.16
CA ASN A 164 -7.58 25.90 2.63
C ASN A 164 -6.81 26.39 1.40
N GLY A 165 -7.34 26.11 0.20
CA GLY A 165 -6.71 26.47 -1.07
C GLY A 165 -5.93 25.35 -1.75
N LEU A 166 -4.85 25.71 -2.46
CA LEU A 166 -4.09 24.79 -3.34
C LEU A 166 -2.80 24.25 -2.71
N THR A 167 -2.41 24.74 -1.55
CA THR A 167 -1.17 24.38 -0.87
C THR A 167 -1.37 24.26 0.64
N LYS A 168 -0.42 23.61 1.33
CA LYS A 168 -0.44 23.43 2.80
C LYS A 168 -0.21 24.73 3.59
N ALA A 169 0.12 25.85 2.93
CA ALA A 169 0.40 27.14 3.54
C ALA A 169 -0.28 28.26 2.76
N SER A 170 -1.60 28.39 2.87
CA SER A 170 -2.41 29.28 2.03
C SER A 170 -2.97 30.49 2.78
N GLY A 171 -2.29 31.05 3.76
CA GLY A 171 -2.72 32.29 4.39
C GLY A 171 -2.95 32.23 5.89
N ILE A 172 -4.01 32.91 6.41
CA ILE A 172 -4.27 32.99 7.85
C ILE A 172 -4.91 31.71 8.41
N VAL A 173 -5.64 30.97 7.57
CA VAL A 173 -6.27 29.68 7.90
C VAL A 173 -5.66 28.61 7.03
N ASP A 174 -4.92 27.68 7.63
CA ASP A 174 -4.21 26.64 6.90
C ASP A 174 -5.11 25.45 6.55
N ALA A 175 -5.87 24.95 7.51
CA ALA A 175 -6.75 23.81 7.33
C ALA A 175 -8.21 24.11 7.69
N LEU A 176 -9.15 23.54 6.94
CA LEU A 176 -10.60 23.65 7.15
C LEU A 176 -11.16 22.47 7.97
N ASP A 177 -10.55 21.32 7.90
CA ASP A 177 -10.82 20.13 8.72
C ASP A 177 -9.53 19.32 8.87
N ASP A 178 -9.31 18.73 10.05
CA ASP A 178 -8.13 17.93 10.36
C ASP A 178 -8.51 16.82 11.32
N LYS A 179 -8.21 15.57 10.95
CA LYS A 179 -8.58 14.37 11.70
C LYS A 179 -7.46 13.36 11.72
N GLU A 180 -7.24 12.79 12.90
CA GLU A 180 -6.42 11.60 13.09
C GLU A 180 -7.34 10.42 13.39
N TYR A 181 -7.19 9.32 12.65
CA TYR A 181 -7.94 8.09 12.86
C TYR A 181 -7.03 6.95 13.26
N THR A 182 -7.49 6.17 14.25
CA THR A 182 -6.86 4.95 14.76
C THR A 182 -7.86 3.81 14.78
N GLY A 183 -7.40 2.59 15.02
CA GLY A 183 -8.23 1.38 15.05
C GLY A 183 -7.95 0.42 13.92
N SER A 184 -8.83 -0.55 13.70
CA SER A 184 -8.64 -1.57 12.66
C SER A 184 -8.55 -0.96 11.27
N LEU A 185 -7.85 -1.65 10.33
CA LEU A 185 -7.78 -1.20 8.94
C LEU A 185 -9.15 -1.02 8.28
N VAL A 186 -10.14 -1.78 8.71
CA VAL A 186 -11.54 -1.62 8.25
C VAL A 186 -12.12 -0.30 8.74
N THR A 187 -11.82 0.09 9.98
CA THR A 187 -12.20 1.40 10.54
C THR A 187 -11.51 2.54 9.81
N LEU A 188 -10.18 2.40 9.57
CA LEU A 188 -9.42 3.43 8.85
C LEU A 188 -9.93 3.62 7.41
N LEU A 189 -10.24 2.51 6.70
CA LEU A 189 -10.83 2.60 5.36
C LEU A 189 -12.14 3.36 5.37
N GLN A 190 -13.04 3.04 6.28
CA GLN A 190 -14.33 3.71 6.39
C GLN A 190 -14.15 5.20 6.73
N ALA A 191 -13.31 5.49 7.73
CA ALA A 191 -13.04 6.85 8.17
C ALA A 191 -12.45 7.72 7.05
N GLY A 192 -11.45 7.20 6.31
CA GLY A 192 -10.83 7.93 5.19
C GLY A 192 -11.81 8.20 4.05
N THR A 193 -12.62 7.20 3.66
CA THR A 193 -13.63 7.41 2.61
C THR A 193 -14.74 8.36 3.05
N ASP A 194 -15.16 8.30 4.32
CA ASP A 194 -16.16 9.22 4.87
C ASP A 194 -15.62 10.64 5.01
N PHE A 195 -14.33 10.81 5.38
CA PHE A 195 -13.67 12.10 5.43
C PHE A 195 -13.69 12.77 4.05
N VAL A 196 -13.29 12.07 3.00
CA VAL A 196 -13.33 12.59 1.63
C VAL A 196 -14.75 12.96 1.23
N ARG A 197 -15.72 12.09 1.49
CA ARG A 197 -17.14 12.33 1.16
C ARG A 197 -17.69 13.57 1.87
N ASN A 198 -17.36 13.75 3.14
CA ASN A 198 -17.86 14.86 3.96
C ASN A 198 -17.25 16.22 3.56
N ASN A 199 -16.04 16.19 3.00
CA ASN A 199 -15.32 17.38 2.54
C ASN A 199 -15.43 17.61 1.02
N SER A 200 -16.23 16.82 0.30
CA SER A 200 -16.48 16.91 -1.15
C SER A 200 -17.88 17.40 -1.44
N LYS A 201 -18.06 17.97 -2.63
CA LYS A 201 -19.37 18.34 -3.16
C LYS A 201 -19.82 17.29 -4.19
N LYS A 202 -21.12 17.16 -4.31
CA LYS A 202 -21.76 16.34 -5.33
C LYS A 202 -22.83 17.17 -6.02
N ALA A 203 -22.44 17.81 -7.10
CA ALA A 203 -23.36 18.54 -7.95
C ALA A 203 -24.28 17.58 -8.71
N TRP A 204 -25.39 18.05 -9.21
CA TRP A 204 -26.27 17.28 -10.08
C TRP A 204 -27.03 18.21 -11.04
N ARG A 205 -27.37 17.69 -12.21
CA ARG A 205 -28.26 18.35 -13.16
C ARG A 205 -29.46 17.48 -13.48
N LYS A 206 -30.62 18.12 -13.69
CA LYS A 206 -31.85 17.43 -14.11
C LYS A 206 -31.76 17.06 -15.59
N VAL A 207 -32.22 15.86 -15.94
CA VAL A 207 -32.42 15.36 -17.31
C VAL A 207 -33.84 14.83 -17.41
N ASP A 208 -34.31 14.52 -18.63
CA ASP A 208 -35.72 14.21 -18.91
C ASP A 208 -36.30 13.09 -18.04
N ASP A 209 -35.53 12.05 -17.73
CA ASP A 209 -35.93 10.87 -16.97
C ASP A 209 -35.15 10.67 -15.65
N GLY A 210 -34.55 11.77 -15.11
CA GLY A 210 -33.85 11.67 -13.83
C GLY A 210 -32.90 12.82 -13.53
N ARG A 211 -31.75 12.48 -12.94
CA ARG A 211 -30.65 13.41 -12.69
C ARG A 211 -29.31 12.74 -12.97
N ILE A 212 -28.38 13.52 -13.48
CA ILE A 212 -26.98 13.14 -13.61
C ILE A 212 -26.23 13.72 -12.41
N GLU A 213 -25.52 12.87 -11.67
CA GLU A 213 -24.67 13.27 -10.55
C GLU A 213 -23.26 13.58 -11.06
N MET A 214 -22.69 14.64 -10.54
CA MET A 214 -21.36 15.15 -10.90
C MET A 214 -20.55 15.33 -9.60
N PRO A 215 -19.93 14.26 -9.09
CA PRO A 215 -19.16 14.34 -7.86
C PRO A 215 -17.82 15.05 -8.09
N ASP A 216 -17.29 15.70 -7.05
CA ASP A 216 -15.91 16.21 -7.09
C ASP A 216 -14.90 15.09 -7.35
N TYR A 217 -15.13 13.91 -6.76
CA TYR A 217 -14.31 12.71 -6.90
C TYR A 217 -15.21 11.48 -7.04
N PRO A 218 -14.94 10.55 -7.96
CA PRO A 218 -15.68 9.30 -8.06
C PRO A 218 -15.50 8.45 -6.80
N ASP A 219 -16.60 8.04 -6.15
CA ASP A 219 -16.60 7.28 -4.89
C ASP A 219 -15.74 6.02 -4.95
N ARG A 220 -15.77 5.32 -6.10
CA ARG A 220 -15.02 4.07 -6.29
C ARG A 220 -13.52 4.32 -6.43
N ALA A 221 -13.11 5.38 -7.14
CA ALA A 221 -11.70 5.75 -7.26
C ALA A 221 -11.11 6.11 -5.88
N VAL A 222 -11.85 6.87 -5.06
CA VAL A 222 -11.45 7.18 -3.68
C VAL A 222 -11.33 5.91 -2.85
N LEU A 223 -12.34 5.03 -2.88
CA LEU A 223 -12.31 3.76 -2.15
C LEU A 223 -11.08 2.91 -2.54
N GLU A 224 -10.84 2.74 -3.84
CA GLU A 224 -9.70 1.95 -4.34
C GLU A 224 -8.36 2.58 -3.93
N GLY A 225 -8.25 3.92 -3.98
CA GLY A 225 -7.06 4.66 -3.54
C GLY A 225 -6.76 4.44 -2.06
N VAL A 226 -7.75 4.59 -1.18
CA VAL A 226 -7.58 4.41 0.27
C VAL A 226 -7.30 2.94 0.61
N VAL A 227 -8.00 1.99 -0.04
CA VAL A 227 -7.73 0.54 0.14
C VAL A 227 -6.28 0.24 -0.22
N ASN A 228 -5.80 0.71 -1.38
CA ASN A 228 -4.44 0.47 -1.83
C ASN A 228 -3.41 1.09 -0.88
N ALA A 229 -3.63 2.31 -0.41
CA ALA A 229 -2.76 2.98 0.54
C ALA A 229 -2.62 2.20 1.86
N LEU A 230 -3.71 1.65 2.39
CA LEU A 230 -3.70 0.86 3.64
C LEU A 230 -3.09 -0.53 3.44
N ILE A 231 -3.42 -1.24 2.34
CA ILE A 231 -3.01 -2.64 2.14
C ILE A 231 -1.56 -2.73 1.65
N HIS A 232 -1.11 -1.80 0.83
CA HIS A 232 0.24 -1.81 0.27
C HIS A 232 1.25 -1.01 1.09
N ARG A 233 0.83 -0.38 2.19
CA ARG A 233 1.71 0.30 3.13
C ARG A 233 2.85 -0.60 3.58
N ASN A 234 4.05 -0.04 3.68
CA ASN A 234 5.17 -0.70 4.34
C ASN A 234 5.04 -0.56 5.86
N TYR A 235 4.49 -1.57 6.53
CA TYR A 235 4.32 -1.57 7.99
C TYR A 235 5.62 -1.77 8.77
N MET A 236 6.76 -1.99 8.12
CA MET A 236 8.08 -1.94 8.74
C MET A 236 8.60 -0.51 8.87
N GLU A 237 7.98 0.45 8.18
CA GLU A 237 8.26 1.87 8.30
C GLU A 237 7.49 2.44 9.50
N ILE A 238 8.24 2.91 10.55
CA ILE A 238 7.65 3.28 11.84
C ILE A 238 7.39 4.79 11.94
N GLY A 239 8.08 5.60 11.19
CA GLY A 239 8.06 7.07 11.31
C GLY A 239 7.13 7.79 10.33
N SER A 240 6.30 7.07 9.60
CA SER A 240 5.40 7.64 8.60
C SER A 240 4.07 6.90 8.56
N GLU A 241 2.98 7.60 8.36
CA GLU A 241 1.61 7.09 8.33
C GLU A 241 0.96 7.30 6.96
N VAL A 242 -0.23 6.77 6.77
CA VAL A 242 -1.05 7.07 5.58
C VAL A 242 -1.69 8.43 5.74
N HIS A 243 -1.64 9.27 4.70
CA HIS A 243 -2.20 10.60 4.68
C HIS A 243 -3.23 10.76 3.55
N ILE A 244 -4.28 11.52 3.81
CA ILE A 244 -5.22 12.04 2.83
C ILE A 244 -5.20 13.56 2.94
N ASP A 245 -4.51 14.21 2.01
CA ASP A 245 -4.45 15.67 1.91
C ASP A 245 -5.43 16.14 0.83
N MET A 246 -6.47 16.86 1.22
CA MET A 246 -7.46 17.42 0.30
C MET A 246 -7.22 18.91 0.10
N PHE A 247 -7.05 19.30 -1.16
CA PHE A 247 -6.96 20.70 -1.62
C PHE A 247 -8.24 21.09 -2.38
N ASP A 248 -8.33 22.33 -2.86
CA ASP A 248 -9.50 22.74 -3.63
C ASP A 248 -9.60 22.02 -4.98
N ASP A 249 -8.45 21.73 -5.60
CA ASP A 249 -8.31 21.15 -6.94
C ASP A 249 -8.02 19.64 -6.95
N ARG A 250 -7.65 19.04 -5.83
CA ARG A 250 -7.22 17.62 -5.79
C ARG A 250 -7.23 17.01 -4.39
N ILE A 251 -7.10 15.68 -4.37
CA ILE A 251 -6.74 14.88 -3.19
C ILE A 251 -5.41 14.20 -3.48
N GLU A 252 -4.51 14.19 -2.50
CA GLU A 252 -3.29 13.40 -2.49
C GLU A 252 -3.44 12.30 -1.42
N ILE A 253 -3.34 11.04 -1.83
CA ILE A 253 -3.37 9.87 -0.94
C ILE A 253 -1.96 9.30 -0.89
N TYR A 254 -1.27 9.55 0.21
CA TYR A 254 0.09 9.13 0.47
C TYR A 254 0.13 7.84 1.27
N SER A 255 1.08 6.95 0.94
CA SER A 255 1.36 5.74 1.69
C SER A 255 2.86 5.46 1.75
N PRO A 256 3.43 5.17 2.95
CA PRO A 256 4.81 4.74 3.09
C PRO A 256 5.07 3.43 2.36
N GLY A 257 6.16 3.41 1.60
CA GLY A 257 6.62 2.26 0.83
C GLY A 257 6.27 2.36 -0.66
N GLY A 258 7.28 2.55 -1.49
CA GLY A 258 7.18 2.59 -2.94
C GLY A 258 6.68 1.30 -3.57
N MET A 259 6.76 1.19 -4.88
CA MET A 259 6.30 -0.01 -5.60
C MET A 259 7.06 -1.26 -5.19
N VAL A 260 6.31 -2.34 -4.94
CA VAL A 260 6.90 -3.64 -4.57
C VAL A 260 7.90 -4.11 -5.64
N SER A 261 9.10 -4.46 -5.24
CA SER A 261 10.24 -4.86 -6.11
C SER A 261 10.88 -3.71 -6.88
N GLY A 262 10.79 -2.46 -6.43
CA GLY A 262 11.47 -1.32 -7.06
C GLY A 262 11.01 -1.04 -8.49
N ILE A 263 9.76 -1.33 -8.81
CA ILE A 263 9.21 -1.03 -10.14
C ILE A 263 9.00 0.48 -10.24
N SER A 264 9.78 1.17 -11.10
CA SER A 264 9.47 2.55 -11.46
C SER A 264 8.18 2.61 -12.29
N LEU A 265 7.33 3.59 -12.04
CA LEU A 265 6.14 3.88 -12.84
C LEU A 265 6.45 4.77 -14.05
N GLU A 266 7.60 5.47 -14.02
CA GLU A 266 8.00 6.42 -15.04
C GLU A 266 8.07 5.77 -16.44
N GLY A 267 7.38 6.35 -17.39
CA GLY A 267 7.34 5.90 -18.81
C GLY A 267 6.70 4.52 -19.03
N LYS A 268 6.05 3.94 -18.02
CA LYS A 268 5.38 2.64 -18.15
C LYS A 268 3.88 2.78 -18.40
N ASP A 269 3.35 1.86 -19.17
CA ASP A 269 1.92 1.68 -19.32
C ASP A 269 1.34 1.12 -18.01
N LEU A 270 0.63 1.96 -17.25
CA LEU A 270 0.01 1.63 -15.96
C LEU A 270 -0.93 0.42 -16.06
N LEU A 271 -1.50 0.19 -17.26
CA LEU A 271 -2.43 -0.92 -17.51
C LEU A 271 -1.70 -2.28 -17.59
N LYS A 272 -0.38 -2.28 -17.75
CA LYS A 272 0.46 -3.49 -17.86
C LYS A 272 1.29 -3.77 -16.61
N ILE A 273 1.17 -2.95 -15.57
CA ILE A 273 1.91 -3.18 -14.33
C ILE A 273 1.36 -4.41 -13.61
N PRO A 274 2.20 -5.41 -13.33
CA PRO A 274 1.76 -6.60 -12.62
C PRO A 274 1.40 -6.28 -11.17
N SER A 275 0.31 -6.85 -10.69
CA SER A 275 -0.06 -6.76 -9.27
C SER A 275 0.91 -7.55 -8.41
N LYS A 276 1.64 -6.87 -7.55
CA LYS A 276 2.46 -7.47 -6.50
C LYS A 276 1.97 -6.97 -5.15
N ARG A 277 1.79 -7.87 -4.21
CA ARG A 277 1.24 -7.57 -2.90
C ARG A 277 2.36 -7.51 -1.88
N ARG A 278 2.50 -6.39 -1.15
CA ARG A 278 3.43 -6.29 -0.01
C ARG A 278 2.90 -7.08 1.17
N ASN A 279 1.60 -6.97 1.44
CA ASN A 279 0.91 -7.64 2.53
C ASN A 279 -0.16 -8.58 1.95
N PRO A 280 0.21 -9.82 1.58
CA PRO A 280 -0.68 -10.74 0.86
C PRO A 280 -1.88 -11.20 1.69
N ILE A 281 -1.74 -11.35 3.03
CA ILE A 281 -2.83 -11.74 3.92
C ILE A 281 -3.88 -10.62 3.97
N LEU A 282 -3.44 -9.37 4.21
CA LEU A 282 -4.35 -8.22 4.20
C LEU A 282 -5.07 -8.09 2.84
N ALA A 283 -4.35 -8.24 1.73
CA ALA A 283 -4.95 -8.19 0.41
C ALA A 283 -5.99 -9.30 0.17
N ASP A 284 -5.75 -10.52 0.67
CA ASP A 284 -6.74 -11.61 0.57
C ASP A 284 -7.98 -11.30 1.43
N ILE A 285 -7.82 -10.81 2.65
CA ILE A 285 -8.92 -10.42 3.53
C ILE A 285 -9.78 -9.32 2.90
N PHE A 286 -9.17 -8.24 2.40
CA PHE A 286 -9.92 -7.15 1.75
C PHE A 286 -10.60 -7.59 0.45
N SER A 287 -10.03 -8.58 -0.25
CA SER A 287 -10.69 -9.23 -1.39
C SER A 287 -11.90 -10.05 -0.95
N ARG A 288 -11.80 -10.82 0.14
CA ARG A 288 -12.94 -11.57 0.72
C ARG A 288 -14.03 -10.63 1.23
N LEU A 289 -13.66 -9.48 1.79
CA LEU A 289 -14.58 -8.40 2.16
C LEU A 289 -15.15 -7.65 0.94
N LYS A 290 -14.80 -8.01 -0.30
CA LYS A 290 -15.26 -7.37 -1.54
C LYS A 290 -14.91 -5.86 -1.63
N TYR A 291 -13.82 -5.44 -1.01
CA TYR A 291 -13.29 -4.09 -1.16
C TYR A 291 -12.35 -3.98 -2.37
N MET A 292 -11.67 -5.06 -2.73
CA MET A 292 -10.75 -5.11 -3.87
C MET A 292 -10.89 -6.42 -4.66
N GLU A 293 -10.38 -6.43 -5.89
CA GLU A 293 -10.31 -7.62 -6.73
C GLU A 293 -8.92 -8.28 -6.67
N ARG A 294 -8.87 -9.60 -6.89
CA ARG A 294 -7.63 -10.38 -6.80
C ARG A 294 -6.66 -10.16 -7.97
N ARG A 295 -7.11 -9.56 -9.10
CA ARG A 295 -6.39 -9.57 -10.38
C ARG A 295 -5.62 -8.28 -10.72
N GLY A 296 -5.31 -7.41 -9.76
CA GLY A 296 -4.46 -6.24 -10.01
C GLY A 296 -5.07 -5.20 -10.96
N SER A 297 -6.37 -4.97 -10.84
CA SER A 297 -7.11 -4.02 -11.66
C SER A 297 -7.21 -2.62 -11.04
N GLY A 298 -6.51 -2.34 -9.92
CA GLY A 298 -6.69 -1.11 -9.14
C GLY A 298 -6.47 0.16 -9.96
N PHE A 299 -5.33 0.29 -10.61
CA PHE A 299 -5.03 1.45 -11.46
C PHE A 299 -6.04 1.60 -12.60
N LYS A 300 -6.36 0.50 -13.29
CA LYS A 300 -7.36 0.49 -14.38
C LYS A 300 -8.72 0.98 -13.92
N LYS A 301 -9.15 0.58 -12.71
CA LYS A 301 -10.44 0.98 -12.18
C LYS A 301 -10.49 2.46 -11.83
N ILE A 302 -9.43 2.98 -11.20
CA ILE A 302 -9.33 4.39 -10.87
C ILE A 302 -9.42 5.22 -12.16
N LEU A 303 -8.63 4.86 -13.19
CA LEU A 303 -8.64 5.55 -14.48
C LEU A 303 -10.01 5.45 -15.15
N ALA A 304 -10.58 4.26 -15.28
CA ALA A 304 -11.88 4.04 -15.92
C ALA A 304 -13.03 4.74 -15.17
N ASP A 305 -12.94 4.85 -13.85
CA ASP A 305 -13.94 5.55 -13.04
C ASP A 305 -13.94 7.07 -13.32
N TYR A 306 -12.74 7.64 -13.55
CA TYR A 306 -12.58 9.04 -13.95
C TYR A 306 -13.05 9.27 -15.38
N GLU A 307 -12.61 8.45 -16.33
CA GLU A 307 -13.01 8.52 -17.75
C GLU A 307 -14.53 8.39 -17.94
N GLY A 308 -15.20 7.70 -17.04
CA GLY A 308 -16.67 7.55 -17.05
C GLY A 308 -17.45 8.76 -16.53
N GLN A 309 -16.80 9.79 -15.99
CA GLN A 309 -17.49 10.96 -15.43
C GLN A 309 -17.77 12.00 -16.52
N VAL A 310 -18.91 12.69 -16.37
CA VAL A 310 -19.38 13.70 -17.34
C VAL A 310 -18.43 14.91 -17.44
N GLU A 311 -17.85 15.31 -16.31
CA GLU A 311 -16.95 16.48 -16.21
C GLU A 311 -15.47 16.10 -16.36
N PHE A 312 -15.20 14.88 -16.85
CA PHE A 312 -13.84 14.43 -17.09
C PHE A 312 -13.24 15.09 -18.32
N ASP A 313 -12.00 15.51 -18.19
CA ASP A 313 -11.09 15.86 -19.26
C ASP A 313 -9.70 15.31 -18.98
N GLU A 314 -8.82 15.24 -19.98
CA GLU A 314 -7.48 14.65 -19.85
C GLU A 314 -6.61 15.35 -18.80
N SER A 315 -6.84 16.63 -18.50
CA SER A 315 -6.11 17.36 -17.45
C SER A 315 -6.47 16.91 -16.04
N LYS A 316 -7.58 16.19 -15.89
CA LYS A 316 -8.08 15.62 -14.65
C LYS A 316 -7.69 14.13 -14.47
N MET A 317 -6.87 13.57 -15.36
CA MET A 317 -6.42 12.19 -15.25
C MET A 317 -5.68 11.95 -13.93
N PRO A 318 -6.04 10.91 -13.14
CA PRO A 318 -5.33 10.54 -11.93
C PRO A 318 -3.83 10.30 -12.16
N VAL A 319 -3.00 10.79 -11.24
CA VAL A 319 -1.54 10.63 -11.30
C VAL A 319 -1.10 9.68 -10.20
N PHE A 320 -0.24 8.73 -10.57
CA PHE A 320 0.38 7.77 -9.69
C PHE A 320 1.88 8.08 -9.65
N ASP A 321 2.36 8.50 -8.51
CA ASP A 321 3.76 8.79 -8.26
C ASP A 321 4.33 7.79 -7.25
N ALA A 322 5.46 7.19 -7.57
CA ALA A 322 6.11 6.22 -6.73
C ALA A 322 7.61 6.31 -6.86
N ASP A 323 8.26 6.58 -5.78
CA ASP A 323 9.69 6.42 -5.63
C ASP A 323 10.05 5.12 -4.88
N ASN A 324 11.24 5.08 -4.26
CA ASN A 324 11.71 3.89 -3.55
C ASN A 324 11.00 3.66 -2.22
N ASP A 325 10.62 4.73 -1.57
CA ASP A 325 10.19 4.72 -0.17
C ASP A 325 8.72 5.12 -0.03
N ASP A 326 8.16 5.82 -1.02
CA ASP A 326 6.83 6.42 -0.95
C ASP A 326 5.97 6.15 -2.17
N PHE A 327 4.67 6.17 -1.98
CA PHE A 327 3.66 6.12 -3.03
C PHE A 327 2.60 7.20 -2.80
N THR A 328 2.31 7.98 -3.84
CA THR A 328 1.25 9.00 -3.82
C THR A 328 0.30 8.82 -4.99
N LEU A 329 -0.99 8.77 -4.69
CA LEU A 329 -2.07 8.86 -5.67
C LEU A 329 -2.68 10.25 -5.63
N THR A 330 -2.65 10.97 -6.75
CA THR A 330 -3.35 12.25 -6.93
C THR A 330 -4.64 12.04 -7.70
N LEU A 331 -5.75 12.42 -7.09
CA LEU A 331 -7.08 12.45 -7.69
C LEU A 331 -7.51 13.92 -7.87
N TYR A 332 -7.73 14.36 -9.10
CA TYR A 332 -8.16 15.75 -9.36
C TYR A 332 -9.65 15.94 -9.14
N ASN A 333 -10.01 17.10 -8.60
CA ASN A 333 -11.40 17.52 -8.44
C ASN A 333 -12.02 17.80 -9.82
N LEU A 334 -13.00 16.98 -10.21
CA LEU A 334 -13.65 17.07 -11.51
C LEU A 334 -14.42 18.39 -11.68
N ASN A 335 -14.90 18.97 -10.60
CA ASN A 335 -15.68 20.20 -10.61
C ASN A 335 -14.84 21.47 -10.39
N TYR A 336 -13.53 21.33 -10.10
CA TYR A 336 -12.67 22.50 -9.91
C TYR A 336 -12.48 23.26 -11.21
N GLY A 337 -12.74 24.58 -11.17
CA GLY A 337 -12.67 25.46 -12.34
C GLY A 337 -13.86 25.36 -13.29
N THR A 338 -14.86 24.51 -12.99
CA THR A 338 -16.06 24.37 -13.80
C THR A 338 -17.03 25.52 -13.52
N ASN A 339 -17.37 26.29 -14.56
CA ASN A 339 -18.26 27.43 -14.45
C ASN A 339 -19.71 26.98 -14.66
N TYR A 340 -20.41 26.57 -13.60
CA TYR A 340 -21.81 26.12 -13.68
C TYR A 340 -22.81 27.26 -14.05
N THR A 341 -22.36 28.51 -14.09
CA THR A 341 -23.21 29.69 -14.35
C THR A 341 -23.35 30.06 -15.83
N THR A 342 -22.57 29.46 -16.72
CA THR A 342 -22.54 29.87 -18.14
C THR A 342 -23.73 29.37 -18.97
N CYS A 343 -24.60 28.52 -18.44
CA CYS A 343 -25.74 27.96 -19.18
C CYS A 343 -27.03 28.79 -19.09
N LEU A 344 -27.06 29.86 -18.28
CA LEU A 344 -28.25 30.70 -18.11
C LEU A 344 -28.26 31.97 -18.99
N LEU A 345 -27.16 32.28 -19.70
CA LEU A 345 -27.08 33.50 -20.51
C LEU A 345 -27.57 33.31 -21.98
N TYR A 346 -27.85 32.07 -22.42
CA TYR A 346 -28.32 31.83 -23.79
C TYR A 346 -29.84 31.74 -23.95
N THR A 347 -30.63 31.88 -22.87
CA THR A 347 -32.09 31.79 -22.95
C THR A 347 -32.81 33.14 -22.77
N SER A 348 -32.10 34.26 -22.51
CA SER A 348 -32.73 35.57 -22.33
C SER A 348 -32.76 36.43 -23.60
N ASP A 349 -31.94 36.11 -24.63
CA ASP A 349 -31.91 36.94 -25.85
C ASP A 349 -32.86 36.48 -26.97
N ALA A 350 -33.66 35.42 -26.74
CA ALA A 350 -34.65 34.96 -27.73
C ALA A 350 -36.08 35.37 -27.46
N ALA A 351 -36.33 36.21 -26.42
CA ALA A 351 -37.68 36.61 -26.03
C ALA A 351 -38.04 38.08 -26.34
N ASP A 352 -37.12 38.85 -26.92
CA ASP A 352 -37.38 40.29 -27.26
C ASP A 352 -37.51 40.58 -28.76
N GLU A 353 -37.73 39.59 -29.61
CA GLU A 353 -38.13 39.80 -31.00
C GLU A 353 -39.43 39.05 -31.32
N LEU A 354 -40.57 39.58 -30.89
CA LEU A 354 -41.91 39.43 -31.53
C LEU A 354 -42.81 40.61 -31.14
#